data_19fc1890e025fe9d8ec304665cd88b5d
#
_entry.id   19fc1890e025fe9d8ec304665cd88b5d
#
_cell.length_a   1.000
_cell.length_b   1.000
_cell.length_c   1.000
_cell.angle_alpha   90.00
_cell.angle_beta   90.00
_cell.angle_gamma   90.00
#
_symmetry.space_group_name_H-M   'P 1'
#
loop_
_entity.id
_entity.type
_entity.pdbx_description
1 polymer ?
#
loop_
_entity_poly.entity_id
_entity_poly.type
_entity_poly.pdbx_seq_one_letter_code
_entity_poly.pdbx_strand_id
1 'polypeptide(L)'
;MISVISAILYGRLPAGATIGLHTHEDTAEIIFFLSGKGTMLLNGEKEPIGAGLCHYCPKGSSHAMLNDGDEDITFCAVVPKQ
;
A
#
# COMPACT_ATOMS: atom_id res chain seq x y z
N MET A 1 13.76 -4.48 19.67
CA MET A 1 14.30 -5.28 18.57
C MET A 1 14.19 -4.51 17.27
N ILE A 2 15.21 -4.58 16.47
CA ILE A 2 15.22 -3.90 15.17
C ILE A 2 14.78 -4.90 14.11
N SER A 3 13.73 -4.57 13.39
CA SER A 3 13.27 -5.38 12.27
C SER A 3 14.17 -5.15 11.06
N VAL A 4 14.41 -6.22 10.31
CA VAL A 4 15.09 -6.12 9.03
C VAL A 4 14.13 -5.54 8.02
N ILE A 5 14.57 -4.51 7.30
CA ILE A 5 13.78 -3.88 6.25
C ILE A 5 14.19 -4.48 4.91
N SER A 6 13.23 -5.13 4.22
CA SER A 6 13.46 -5.74 2.92
C SER A 6 13.48 -4.71 1.81
N ALA A 7 12.66 -3.65 1.92
CA ALA A 7 12.58 -2.63 0.88
C ALA A 7 12.05 -1.32 1.43
N ILE A 8 12.50 -0.24 0.83
CA ILE A 8 11.92 1.10 0.98
C ILE A 8 11.68 1.60 -0.44
N LEU A 9 10.43 1.96 -0.74
CA LEU A 9 10.00 2.26 -2.09
C LEU A 9 9.34 3.63 -2.16
N TYR A 10 9.54 4.30 -3.31
CA TYR A 10 8.64 5.36 -3.74
C TYR A 10 7.86 4.82 -4.93
N GLY A 11 6.53 4.97 -4.91
CA GLY A 11 5.68 4.44 -5.95
C GLY A 11 4.73 5.47 -6.51
N ARG A 12 4.27 5.19 -7.73
CA ARG A 12 3.25 5.99 -8.41
C ARG A 12 2.30 5.04 -9.13
N LEU A 13 1.02 5.19 -8.85
CA LEU A 13 -0.03 4.42 -9.50
C LEU A 13 -0.88 5.37 -10.35
N PRO A 14 -0.79 5.29 -11.67
CA PRO A 14 -1.56 6.18 -12.55
C PRO A 14 -3.07 6.01 -12.37
N ALA A 15 -3.82 7.04 -12.73
CA ALA A 15 -5.28 7.01 -12.72
C ALA A 15 -5.80 5.81 -13.50
N GLY A 16 -6.75 5.09 -12.94
CA GLY A 16 -7.36 3.91 -13.54
C GLY A 16 -6.55 2.62 -13.42
N ALA A 17 -5.34 2.70 -12.88
CA ALA A 17 -4.48 1.51 -12.70
C ALA A 17 -4.73 0.84 -11.36
N THR A 18 -4.30 -0.41 -11.25
CA THR A 18 -4.39 -1.17 -10.02
C THR A 18 -3.08 -1.88 -9.73
N ILE A 19 -2.80 -2.08 -8.43
CA ILE A 19 -1.83 -3.06 -7.97
C ILE A 19 -2.64 -4.26 -7.51
N GLY A 20 -2.48 -5.39 -8.19
CA GLY A 20 -3.31 -6.58 -7.98
C GLY A 20 -3.17 -7.16 -6.58
N LEU A 21 -4.17 -7.96 -6.22
CA LEU A 21 -4.19 -8.63 -4.93
C LEU A 21 -2.98 -9.53 -4.78
N HIS A 22 -2.27 -9.37 -3.67
CA HIS A 22 -1.13 -10.21 -3.33
C HIS A 22 -1.02 -10.36 -1.81
N THR A 23 -0.32 -11.41 -1.40
CA THR A 23 -0.17 -11.75 0.01
C THR A 23 1.28 -11.54 0.45
N HIS A 24 1.44 -10.86 1.59
CA HIS A 24 2.75 -10.72 2.23
C HIS A 24 2.96 -11.85 3.23
N GLU A 25 3.74 -12.86 2.84
CA GLU A 25 3.92 -14.06 3.67
C GLU A 25 5.00 -13.88 4.75
N ASP A 26 6.10 -13.21 4.39
CA ASP A 26 7.26 -13.05 5.28
C ASP A 26 7.52 -11.61 5.70
N THR A 27 6.70 -10.68 5.23
CA THR A 27 6.89 -9.26 5.45
C THR A 27 5.57 -8.61 5.82
N ALA A 28 5.64 -7.44 6.43
CA ALA A 28 4.54 -6.49 6.47
C ALA A 28 4.80 -5.40 5.44
N GLU A 29 3.85 -4.49 5.26
CA GLU A 29 4.06 -3.31 4.44
C GLU A 29 3.37 -2.12 5.08
N ILE A 30 4.09 -1.00 5.15
CA ILE A 30 3.56 0.27 5.64
C ILE A 30 3.63 1.26 4.48
N ILE A 31 2.48 1.84 4.13
CA ILE A 31 2.40 2.77 3.00
C ILE A 31 1.94 4.12 3.49
N PHE A 32 2.70 5.16 3.13
CA PHE A 32 2.34 6.55 3.37
C PHE A 32 1.93 7.17 2.05
N PHE A 33 0.68 7.62 1.95
CA PHE A 33 0.17 8.24 0.74
C PHE A 33 0.52 9.72 0.73
N LEU A 34 1.15 10.16 -0.36
CA LEU A 34 1.63 11.53 -0.51
C LEU A 34 0.64 12.37 -1.33
N SER A 35 -0.01 11.79 -2.32
CA SER A 35 -0.97 12.49 -3.16
C SER A 35 -1.94 11.51 -3.80
N GLY A 36 -3.05 12.01 -4.29
CA GLY A 36 -4.06 11.21 -4.98
C GLY A 36 -5.11 10.65 -4.04
N LYS A 37 -6.08 9.96 -4.62
CA LYS A 37 -7.19 9.31 -3.92
C LYS A 37 -7.49 7.98 -4.56
N GLY A 38 -7.93 7.03 -3.76
CA GLY A 38 -8.31 5.73 -4.27
C GLY A 38 -8.80 4.83 -3.16
N THR A 39 -8.70 3.53 -3.39
CA THR A 39 -9.18 2.51 -2.46
C THR A 39 -8.11 1.44 -2.26
N MET A 40 -7.85 1.13 -0.98
CA MET A 40 -7.10 -0.08 -0.60
C MET A 40 -8.09 -1.18 -0.26
N LEU A 41 -7.74 -2.40 -0.62
CA LEU A 41 -8.42 -3.58 -0.11
C LEU A 41 -7.46 -4.29 0.84
N LEU A 42 -7.88 -4.56 2.06
CA LEU A 42 -7.11 -5.31 3.05
C LEU A 42 -7.95 -6.48 3.53
N ASN A 43 -7.55 -7.69 3.15
CA ASN A 43 -8.29 -8.91 3.47
C ASN A 43 -9.78 -8.79 3.10
N GLY A 44 -10.06 -8.18 1.94
CA GLY A 44 -11.40 -7.98 1.42
C GLY A 44 -12.13 -6.74 1.95
N GLU A 45 -11.55 -6.01 2.90
CA GLU A 45 -12.17 -4.80 3.44
C GLU A 45 -11.60 -3.56 2.76
N LYS A 46 -12.46 -2.58 2.51
CA LYS A 46 -12.07 -1.34 1.85
C LYS A 46 -11.56 -0.31 2.85
N GLU A 47 -10.48 0.36 2.46
CA GLU A 47 -9.93 1.51 3.19
C GLU A 47 -9.73 2.65 2.21
N PRO A 48 -9.92 3.91 2.60
CA PRO A 48 -9.67 5.03 1.70
C PRO A 48 -8.18 5.28 1.51
N ILE A 49 -7.80 5.69 0.30
CA ILE A 49 -6.49 6.27 0.01
C ILE A 49 -6.64 7.77 -0.11
N GLY A 50 -5.74 8.51 0.52
CA GLY A 50 -5.71 9.95 0.42
C GLY A 50 -4.40 10.50 0.96
N ALA A 51 -4.04 11.72 0.57
CA ALA A 51 -2.82 12.37 1.03
C ALA A 51 -2.81 12.45 2.56
N GLY A 52 -1.70 12.06 3.16
CA GLY A 52 -1.53 12.06 4.61
C GLY A 52 -2.06 10.82 5.33
N LEU A 53 -2.71 9.90 4.63
CA LEU A 53 -3.16 8.63 5.21
C LEU A 53 -2.07 7.58 5.13
N CYS A 54 -2.15 6.62 6.05
CA CYS A 54 -1.25 5.48 6.10
C CYS A 54 -2.04 4.18 5.96
N HIS A 55 -1.41 3.18 5.37
CA HIS A 55 -1.95 1.84 5.27
C HIS A 55 -0.96 0.86 5.87
N TYR A 56 -1.43 -0.08 6.67
CA TYR A 56 -0.62 -1.15 7.22
C TYR A 56 -1.18 -2.49 6.77
N CYS A 57 -0.32 -3.26 6.10
CA CYS A 57 -0.61 -4.64 5.72
C CYS A 57 0.23 -5.57 6.60
N PRO A 58 -0.37 -6.22 7.60
CA PRO A 58 0.38 -7.13 8.46
C PRO A 58 0.89 -8.35 7.70
N LYS A 59 1.92 -8.97 8.23
CA LYS A 59 2.40 -10.26 7.75
C LYS A 59 1.24 -11.25 7.68
N GLY A 60 1.15 -11.98 6.57
CA GLY A 60 0.09 -12.97 6.33
C GLY A 60 -1.18 -12.39 5.73
N SER A 61 -1.26 -11.08 5.58
CA SER A 61 -2.44 -10.43 5.01
C SER A 61 -2.29 -10.22 3.50
N SER A 62 -3.44 -10.09 2.84
CA SER A 62 -3.51 -9.81 1.40
C SER A 62 -4.07 -8.42 1.18
N HIS A 63 -3.50 -7.70 0.24
CA HIS A 63 -4.03 -6.38 -0.10
C HIS A 63 -3.92 -6.07 -1.59
N ALA A 64 -4.66 -5.06 -2.03
CA ALA A 64 -4.64 -4.54 -3.38
C ALA A 64 -4.85 -3.03 -3.34
N MET A 65 -4.32 -2.32 -4.32
CA MET A 65 -4.48 -0.88 -4.42
C MET A 65 -5.20 -0.54 -5.73
N LEU A 66 -6.25 0.26 -5.63
CA LEU A 66 -7.09 0.64 -6.75
C LEU A 66 -7.05 2.16 -6.88
N ASN A 67 -6.59 2.65 -8.03
CA ASN A 67 -6.71 4.06 -8.33
C ASN A 67 -7.98 4.29 -9.14
N ASP A 68 -9.08 4.46 -8.44
CA ASP A 68 -10.39 4.74 -9.02
C ASP A 68 -10.67 6.25 -9.15
N GLY A 69 -9.66 7.06 -8.96
CA GLY A 69 -9.72 8.50 -9.15
C GLY A 69 -9.22 8.94 -10.53
N ASP A 70 -9.01 10.23 -10.68
CA ASP A 70 -8.59 10.86 -11.94
C ASP A 70 -7.18 11.45 -11.90
N GLU A 71 -6.46 11.24 -10.79
CA GLU A 71 -5.08 11.70 -10.61
C GLU A 71 -4.19 10.52 -10.19
N ASP A 72 -2.88 10.68 -10.38
CA ASP A 72 -1.93 9.69 -9.91
C ASP A 72 -1.93 9.61 -8.39
N ILE A 73 -1.79 8.39 -7.87
CA ILE A 73 -1.51 8.17 -6.45
C ILE A 73 -0.01 8.05 -6.30
N THR A 74 0.60 8.87 -5.42
CA THR A 74 2.01 8.72 -5.08
C THR A 74 2.14 8.32 -3.62
N PHE A 75 3.13 7.50 -3.33
CA PHE A 75 3.30 6.93 -2.00
C PHE A 75 4.73 6.53 -1.71
N CYS A 76 5.04 6.44 -0.43
CA CYS A 76 6.24 5.79 0.07
C CYS A 76 5.84 4.56 0.84
N ALA A 77 6.56 3.46 0.63
CA ALA A 77 6.29 2.21 1.31
C ALA A 77 7.55 1.68 1.98
N VAL A 78 7.37 1.08 3.14
CA VAL A 78 8.41 0.39 3.88
C VAL A 78 7.96 -1.05 4.07
N VAL A 79 8.84 -1.99 3.75
CA VAL A 79 8.52 -3.42 3.80
C VAL A 79 9.44 -4.08 4.83
N PRO A 80 9.06 -4.07 6.12
CA PRO A 80 9.85 -4.76 7.14
C PRO A 80 9.66 -6.27 7.05
N LYS A 81 10.74 -6.98 7.22
CA LYS A 81 10.72 -8.44 7.29
C LYS A 81 10.33 -8.88 8.69
N GLN A 82 9.45 -9.86 8.78
CA GLN A 82 8.94 -10.32 10.07
C GLN A 82 9.01 -11.84 10.21
#